data_1d037c5305cc4aea2b732e153767d5cc
#
_entry.id   1d037c5305cc4aea2b732e153767d5cc
#
_cell.length_a   1.000
_cell.length_b   1.000
_cell.length_c   1.000
_cell.angle_alpha   90.00
_cell.angle_beta   90.00
_cell.angle_gamma   90.00
#
_symmetry.space_group_name_H-M   'P 1'
#
loop_
_entity.id
_entity.type
_entity.pdbx_description
1 polymer ?
#
loop_
_entity_poly.entity_id
_entity_poly.type
_entity_poly.pdbx_seq_one_letter_code
_entity_poly.pdbx_strand_id
1 'polypeptide(L)'
;FRMEHMDNGWYIMAVADGAGSAKFSRQGSKIACDESVSYCMSKLGQSKTFEEAISNYGNLQNVSEEEARKIVGNYIYEIVGTAAFKAHKAIQAESALTKQPIKYYATTLLLTICKKFSFGWFVASFWVGDGAICLYDRKAHTAKILGVPDEGEYAGQTRFLTMSEIFKDATALYQRLRFYIVDDFTALFLMSDGVSDPKF
;
A
#
# COMPACT_ATOMS: atom_id res chain seq x y z
N PHE A 1 4.05 -12.40 -1.91
CA PHE A 1 2.82 -11.65 -2.18
C PHE A 1 1.60 -12.30 -1.56
N ARG A 2 0.56 -11.52 -1.32
CA ARG A 2 -0.77 -12.00 -0.95
C ARG A 2 -1.82 -11.16 -1.66
N MET A 3 -2.90 -11.81 -2.15
CA MET A 3 -4.04 -11.17 -2.79
C MET A 3 -5.33 -11.79 -2.26
N GLU A 4 -6.32 -10.94 -1.99
CA GLU A 4 -7.65 -11.34 -1.53
C GLU A 4 -8.72 -10.57 -2.30
N HIS A 5 -9.82 -11.26 -2.59
CA HIS A 5 -11.05 -10.67 -3.11
C HIS A 5 -12.18 -10.96 -2.13
N MET A 6 -12.78 -9.90 -1.59
CA MET A 6 -13.83 -10.02 -0.58
C MET A 6 -15.22 -10.06 -1.22
N ASP A 7 -16.19 -10.70 -0.58
CA ASP A 7 -17.58 -10.83 -1.08
C ASP A 7 -18.26 -9.48 -1.28
N ASN A 8 -17.84 -8.43 -0.55
CA ASN A 8 -18.33 -7.06 -0.72
C ASN A 8 -17.63 -6.29 -1.85
N GLY A 9 -16.82 -6.94 -2.67
CA GLY A 9 -16.21 -6.42 -3.90
C GLY A 9 -14.89 -5.69 -3.71
N TRP A 10 -14.29 -5.68 -2.51
CA TRP A 10 -12.95 -5.18 -2.31
C TRP A 10 -11.88 -6.16 -2.77
N TYR A 11 -10.88 -5.66 -3.47
CA TYR A 11 -9.62 -6.35 -3.76
C TYR A 11 -8.52 -5.76 -2.89
N ILE A 12 -7.70 -6.61 -2.31
CA ILE A 12 -6.56 -6.25 -1.48
C ILE A 12 -5.34 -6.99 -2.01
N MET A 13 -4.27 -6.29 -2.29
CA MET A 13 -3.04 -6.85 -2.86
C MET A 13 -1.84 -6.33 -2.12
N ALA A 14 -0.93 -7.22 -1.74
CA ALA A 14 0.35 -6.89 -1.14
C ALA A 14 1.49 -7.63 -1.84
N VAL A 15 2.54 -6.91 -2.15
CA VAL A 15 3.84 -7.44 -2.62
C VAL A 15 4.92 -6.91 -1.68
N ALA A 16 5.80 -7.80 -1.23
CA ALA A 16 6.92 -7.45 -0.39
C ALA A 16 8.15 -8.22 -0.86
N ASP A 17 9.25 -7.52 -1.03
CA ASP A 17 10.53 -8.08 -1.40
C ASP A 17 11.49 -8.02 -0.21
N GLY A 18 12.06 -9.16 0.12
CA GLY A 18 12.97 -9.28 1.24
C GLY A 18 14.40 -8.91 0.84
N ALA A 19 15.03 -8.01 1.60
CA ALA A 19 16.40 -7.60 1.31
C ALA A 19 17.36 -8.80 1.22
N GLY A 20 18.10 -8.92 0.12
CA GLY A 20 19.00 -10.06 -0.15
C GLY A 20 20.09 -10.27 0.91
N SER A 21 20.50 -9.22 1.59
CA SER A 21 21.49 -9.27 2.68
C SER A 21 20.91 -9.61 4.06
N ALA A 22 19.57 -9.67 4.21
CA ALA A 22 18.91 -9.89 5.49
C ALA A 22 18.58 -11.36 5.70
N LYS A 23 19.07 -11.93 6.82
CA LYS A 23 19.03 -13.37 7.12
C LYS A 23 17.63 -13.98 7.13
N PHE A 24 16.62 -13.23 7.57
CA PHE A 24 15.22 -13.64 7.70
C PHE A 24 14.29 -12.80 6.81
N SER A 25 14.80 -12.25 5.72
CA SER A 25 14.04 -11.37 4.83
C SER A 25 12.79 -12.04 4.25
N ARG A 26 12.88 -13.34 3.92
CA ARG A 26 11.72 -14.14 3.46
C ARG A 26 10.61 -14.20 4.53
N GLN A 27 10.97 -14.31 5.82
CA GLN A 27 10.00 -14.28 6.90
C GLN A 27 9.42 -12.87 7.08
N GLY A 28 10.28 -11.85 7.00
CA GLY A 28 9.86 -10.44 7.02
C GLY A 28 8.84 -10.13 5.93
N SER A 29 9.11 -10.49 4.67
CA SER A 29 8.19 -10.25 3.55
C SER A 29 6.88 -11.04 3.67
N LYS A 30 6.92 -12.27 4.19
CA LYS A 30 5.70 -13.04 4.48
C LYS A 30 4.83 -12.35 5.54
N ILE A 31 5.41 -11.97 6.68
CA ILE A 31 4.70 -11.25 7.76
C ILE A 31 4.12 -9.93 7.21
N ALA A 32 4.90 -9.18 6.43
CA ALA A 32 4.46 -7.92 5.86
C ALA A 32 3.18 -8.08 5.02
N CYS A 33 3.15 -9.06 4.12
CA CYS A 33 1.97 -9.34 3.29
C CYS A 33 0.80 -9.86 4.12
N ASP A 34 1.02 -10.85 4.99
CA ASP A 34 -0.04 -11.51 5.75
C ASP A 34 -0.74 -10.54 6.70
N GLU A 35 0.01 -9.76 7.46
CA GLU A 35 -0.54 -8.82 8.44
C GLU A 35 -1.24 -7.63 7.79
N SER A 36 -0.63 -7.03 6.75
CA SER A 36 -1.24 -5.88 6.08
C SER A 36 -2.55 -6.26 5.40
N VAL A 37 -2.60 -7.38 4.68
CA VAL A 37 -3.82 -7.85 4.01
C VAL A 37 -4.88 -8.23 5.04
N SER A 38 -4.53 -8.99 6.08
CA SER A 38 -5.49 -9.40 7.13
C SER A 38 -6.10 -8.20 7.86
N TYR A 39 -5.30 -7.17 8.15
CA TYR A 39 -5.81 -5.94 8.74
C TYR A 39 -6.77 -5.20 7.79
N CYS A 40 -6.40 -5.03 6.52
CA CYS A 40 -7.29 -4.42 5.53
C CYS A 40 -8.62 -5.18 5.42
N MET A 41 -8.60 -6.53 5.36
CA MET A 41 -9.81 -7.35 5.33
C MET A 41 -10.71 -7.07 6.53
N SER A 42 -10.14 -7.00 7.74
CA SER A 42 -10.90 -6.74 8.97
C SER A 42 -11.59 -5.38 8.96
N LYS A 43 -10.99 -4.36 8.34
CA LYS A 43 -11.55 -3.00 8.25
C LYS A 43 -12.54 -2.86 7.11
N LEU A 44 -12.21 -3.42 5.95
CA LEU A 44 -13.05 -3.33 4.75
C LEU A 44 -14.31 -4.23 4.83
N GLY A 45 -14.33 -5.22 5.72
CA GLY A 45 -15.53 -5.99 6.02
C GLY A 45 -16.67 -5.19 6.66
N GLN A 46 -16.37 -4.01 7.25
CA GLN A 46 -17.32 -3.12 7.94
C GLN A 46 -17.23 -1.68 7.44
N SER A 47 -16.98 -1.48 6.15
CA SER A 47 -16.54 -0.20 5.58
C SER A 47 -17.65 0.69 5.00
N LYS A 48 -18.92 0.56 5.44
CA LYS A 48 -20.03 1.35 4.89
C LYS A 48 -19.75 2.86 4.87
N THR A 49 -19.29 3.43 5.99
CA THR A 49 -18.98 4.86 6.09
C THR A 49 -17.83 5.29 5.17
N PHE A 50 -16.84 4.42 4.98
CA PHE A 50 -15.76 4.67 4.02
C PHE A 50 -16.27 4.63 2.57
N GLU A 51 -17.12 3.65 2.23
CA GLU A 51 -17.74 3.55 0.90
C GLU A 51 -18.66 4.74 0.59
N GLU A 52 -19.38 5.23 1.59
CA GLU A 52 -20.18 6.47 1.50
C GLU A 52 -19.27 7.69 1.25
N ALA A 53 -18.15 7.81 1.97
CA ALA A 53 -17.19 8.88 1.77
C ALA A 53 -16.58 8.86 0.35
N ILE A 54 -16.23 7.69 -0.17
CA ILE A 54 -15.74 7.51 -1.53
C ILE A 54 -16.83 7.90 -2.55
N SER A 55 -18.07 7.47 -2.32
CA SER A 55 -19.19 7.79 -3.20
C SER A 55 -19.49 9.28 -3.24
N ASN A 56 -19.44 9.96 -2.10
CA ASN A 56 -19.60 11.42 -2.01
C ASN A 56 -18.48 12.15 -2.76
N TYR A 57 -17.23 11.69 -2.64
CA TYR A 57 -16.11 12.25 -3.38
C TYR A 57 -16.23 12.00 -4.89
N GLY A 58 -16.59 10.79 -5.30
CA GLY A 58 -16.72 10.42 -6.72
C GLY A 58 -17.86 11.15 -7.44
N ASN A 59 -18.94 11.51 -6.73
CA ASN A 59 -20.09 12.21 -7.30
C ASN A 59 -20.08 13.73 -7.03
N LEU A 60 -19.11 14.27 -6.28
CA LEU A 60 -19.00 15.68 -5.86
C LEU A 60 -20.30 16.25 -5.28
N GLN A 61 -21.08 15.44 -4.55
CA GLN A 61 -22.34 15.87 -3.96
C GLN A 61 -22.11 16.55 -2.61
N ASN A 62 -22.46 17.84 -2.53
CA ASN A 62 -22.61 18.66 -1.30
C ASN A 62 -21.34 18.94 -0.49
N VAL A 63 -20.13 18.68 -1.00
CA VAL A 63 -18.84 18.97 -0.35
C VAL A 63 -17.87 19.57 -1.35
N SER A 64 -16.96 20.42 -0.90
CA SER A 64 -15.84 20.85 -1.74
C SER A 64 -14.95 19.65 -2.06
N GLU A 65 -14.31 19.65 -3.24
CA GLU A 65 -13.40 18.58 -3.65
C GLU A 65 -12.28 18.38 -2.61
N GLU A 66 -11.76 19.47 -2.07
CA GLU A 66 -10.69 19.44 -1.06
C GLU A 66 -11.14 18.76 0.23
N GLU A 67 -12.33 19.08 0.73
CA GLU A 67 -12.89 18.49 1.94
C GLU A 67 -13.19 17.00 1.77
N ALA A 68 -13.84 16.63 0.66
CA ALA A 68 -14.11 15.24 0.33
C ALA A 68 -12.82 14.43 0.19
N ARG A 69 -11.80 15.00 -0.47
CA ARG A 69 -10.46 14.39 -0.59
C ARG A 69 -9.80 14.17 0.78
N LYS A 70 -9.94 15.13 1.70
CA LYS A 70 -9.41 15.03 3.07
C LYS A 70 -10.10 13.93 3.86
N ILE A 71 -11.42 13.81 3.76
CA ILE A 71 -12.19 12.76 4.44
C ILE A 71 -11.77 11.38 3.94
N VAL A 72 -11.71 11.18 2.63
CA VAL A 72 -11.25 9.91 2.03
C VAL A 72 -9.80 9.62 2.43
N GLY A 73 -8.93 10.64 2.42
CA GLY A 73 -7.54 10.51 2.87
C GLY A 73 -7.39 10.02 4.30
N ASN A 74 -8.24 10.49 5.22
CA ASN A 74 -8.24 10.03 6.61
C ASN A 74 -8.62 8.53 6.72
N TYR A 75 -9.62 8.07 5.98
CA TYR A 75 -9.96 6.64 5.94
C TYR A 75 -8.82 5.80 5.35
N ILE A 76 -8.16 6.28 4.30
CA ILE A 76 -7.00 5.58 3.73
C ILE A 76 -5.87 5.48 4.76
N TYR A 77 -5.61 6.56 5.50
CA TYR A 77 -4.63 6.55 6.59
C TYR A 77 -4.99 5.50 7.65
N GLU A 78 -6.25 5.47 8.09
CA GLU A 78 -6.73 4.52 9.10
C GLU A 78 -6.70 3.07 8.62
N ILE A 79 -6.97 2.81 7.35
CA ILE A 79 -7.06 1.45 6.81
C ILE A 79 -5.70 1.03 6.25
N VAL A 80 -5.21 1.71 5.23
CA VAL A 80 -4.01 1.28 4.49
C VAL A 80 -2.73 1.66 5.23
N GLY A 81 -2.65 2.89 5.76
CA GLY A 81 -1.51 3.34 6.56
C GLY A 81 -1.34 2.54 7.84
N THR A 82 -2.46 2.30 8.56
CA THR A 82 -2.41 1.46 9.77
C THR A 82 -2.10 0.01 9.45
N ALA A 83 -2.53 -0.54 8.31
CA ALA A 83 -2.16 -1.89 7.88
C ALA A 83 -0.63 -2.04 7.74
N ALA A 84 0.02 -1.07 7.11
CA ALA A 84 1.48 -1.04 6.99
C ALA A 84 2.17 -0.93 8.37
N PHE A 85 1.63 -0.08 9.27
CA PHE A 85 2.15 0.03 10.63
C PHE A 85 1.97 -1.27 11.44
N LYS A 86 0.84 -1.97 11.29
CA LYS A 86 0.61 -3.27 11.94
C LYS A 86 1.60 -4.33 11.43
N ALA A 87 1.86 -4.36 10.13
CA ALA A 87 2.87 -5.23 9.56
C ALA A 87 4.29 -4.95 10.13
N HIS A 88 4.67 -3.67 10.25
CA HIS A 88 5.91 -3.27 10.93
C HIS A 88 5.95 -3.79 12.38
N LYS A 89 4.86 -3.60 13.15
CA LYS A 89 4.77 -4.07 14.53
C LYS A 89 4.84 -5.60 14.66
N ALA A 90 4.24 -6.34 13.74
CA ALA A 90 4.32 -7.79 13.73
C ALA A 90 5.77 -8.27 13.48
N ILE A 91 6.50 -7.62 12.56
CA ILE A 91 7.93 -7.90 12.37
C ILE A 91 8.74 -7.57 13.63
N GLN A 92 8.44 -6.46 14.32
CA GLN A 92 9.08 -6.14 15.61
C GLN A 92 8.82 -7.23 16.66
N ALA A 93 7.59 -7.71 16.76
CA ALA A 93 7.23 -8.78 17.70
C ALA A 93 7.97 -10.09 17.39
N GLU A 94 8.06 -10.48 16.12
CA GLU A 94 8.82 -11.65 15.68
C GLU A 94 10.32 -11.52 15.99
N SER A 95 10.89 -10.34 15.73
CA SER A 95 12.27 -10.00 16.06
C SER A 95 12.55 -10.17 17.58
N ALA A 96 11.63 -9.68 18.42
CA ALA A 96 11.73 -9.83 19.88
C ALA A 96 11.59 -11.29 20.34
N LEU A 97 10.61 -12.02 19.77
CA LEU A 97 10.35 -13.43 20.08
C LEU A 97 11.57 -14.33 19.77
N THR A 98 12.18 -14.10 18.62
CA THR A 98 13.32 -14.86 18.14
C THR A 98 14.66 -14.36 18.69
N LYS A 99 14.64 -13.23 19.43
CA LYS A 99 15.85 -12.53 19.94
C LYS A 99 16.85 -12.20 18.82
N GLN A 100 16.34 -11.86 17.63
CA GLN A 100 17.14 -11.49 16.48
C GLN A 100 16.96 -10.00 16.15
N PRO A 101 18.00 -9.29 15.67
CA PRO A 101 17.87 -7.89 15.25
C PRO A 101 16.80 -7.70 14.17
N ILE A 102 15.96 -6.67 14.30
CA ILE A 102 14.86 -6.38 13.33
C ILE A 102 15.38 -6.20 11.90
N LYS A 103 16.60 -5.69 11.72
CA LYS A 103 17.25 -5.53 10.42
C LYS A 103 17.41 -6.84 9.63
N TYR A 104 17.39 -7.99 10.31
CA TYR A 104 17.47 -9.31 9.66
C TYR A 104 16.15 -9.70 8.97
N TYR A 105 15.06 -9.00 9.27
CA TYR A 105 13.73 -9.14 8.64
C TYR A 105 13.45 -8.06 7.60
N ALA A 106 14.49 -7.31 7.17
CA ALA A 106 14.30 -6.18 6.26
C ALA A 106 13.56 -6.61 4.99
N THR A 107 12.50 -5.85 4.66
CA THR A 107 11.62 -6.07 3.52
C THR A 107 10.98 -4.78 3.05
N THR A 108 10.65 -4.69 1.78
CA THR A 108 9.78 -3.66 1.20
C THR A 108 8.31 -3.98 1.48
N LEU A 109 7.39 -3.09 1.13
CA LEU A 109 5.96 -3.35 1.08
C LEU A 109 5.28 -2.43 0.07
N LEU A 110 4.59 -3.04 -0.88
CA LEU A 110 3.61 -2.42 -1.76
C LEU A 110 2.24 -2.96 -1.38
N LEU A 111 1.32 -2.10 -0.95
CA LEU A 111 -0.02 -2.48 -0.52
C LEU A 111 -1.05 -1.66 -1.28
N THR A 112 -2.05 -2.33 -1.84
CA THR A 112 -3.13 -1.65 -2.59
C THR A 112 -4.47 -2.26 -2.24
N ILE A 113 -5.47 -1.40 -2.12
CA ILE A 113 -6.88 -1.76 -2.06
C ILE A 113 -7.61 -1.15 -3.25
N CYS A 114 -8.56 -1.85 -3.85
CA CYS A 114 -9.42 -1.28 -4.87
C CYS A 114 -10.82 -1.89 -4.85
N LYS A 115 -11.80 -1.10 -5.32
CA LYS A 115 -13.19 -1.52 -5.47
C LYS A 115 -13.84 -0.77 -6.61
N LYS A 116 -14.73 -1.45 -7.34
CA LYS A 116 -15.57 -0.83 -8.37
C LYS A 116 -16.84 -0.26 -7.77
N PHE A 117 -17.11 1.00 -8.09
CA PHE A 117 -18.34 1.73 -7.78
C PHE A 117 -19.11 2.03 -9.07
N SER A 118 -20.31 2.61 -8.96
CA SER A 118 -21.11 2.99 -10.12
C SER A 118 -20.46 4.06 -11.00
N PHE A 119 -19.64 4.92 -10.42
CA PHE A 119 -18.92 6.02 -11.08
C PHE A 119 -17.50 5.65 -11.54
N GLY A 120 -17.04 4.42 -11.33
CA GLY A 120 -15.68 3.98 -11.70
C GLY A 120 -14.99 3.18 -10.60
N TRP A 121 -13.66 3.13 -10.65
CA TRP A 121 -12.83 2.41 -9.68
C TRP A 121 -12.19 3.36 -8.69
N PHE A 122 -12.31 3.02 -7.41
CA PHE A 122 -11.48 3.58 -6.36
C PHE A 122 -10.26 2.68 -6.17
N VAL A 123 -9.08 3.28 -6.12
CA VAL A 123 -7.80 2.58 -5.86
C VAL A 123 -6.98 3.41 -4.88
N ALA A 124 -6.49 2.78 -3.82
CA ALA A 124 -5.61 3.42 -2.84
C ALA A 124 -4.42 2.53 -2.52
N SER A 125 -3.28 3.15 -2.21
CA SER A 125 -2.01 2.45 -2.01
C SER A 125 -1.16 3.04 -0.89
N PHE A 126 -0.30 2.17 -0.35
CA PHE A 126 0.88 2.50 0.45
C PHE A 126 2.10 1.82 -0.18
N TRP A 127 3.26 2.49 -0.11
CA TRP A 127 4.51 1.90 -0.58
C TRP A 127 5.69 2.26 0.33
N VAL A 128 6.63 1.33 0.43
CA VAL A 128 7.98 1.51 0.96
C VAL A 128 8.92 0.56 0.23
N GLY A 129 10.03 1.09 -0.24
CA GLY A 129 11.03 0.35 -1.00
C GLY A 129 11.19 0.84 -2.43
N ASP A 130 11.95 0.09 -3.22
CA ASP A 130 12.37 0.37 -4.59
C ASP A 130 11.43 -0.18 -5.67
N GLY A 131 10.32 -0.81 -5.26
CA GLY A 131 9.26 -1.24 -6.17
C GLY A 131 8.33 -0.10 -6.60
N ALA A 132 7.41 -0.40 -7.51
CA ALA A 132 6.45 0.54 -8.06
C ALA A 132 5.01 -0.01 -8.08
N ILE A 133 4.04 0.90 -7.96
CA ILE A 133 2.60 0.60 -8.12
C ILE A 133 2.07 1.46 -9.27
N CYS A 134 1.43 0.84 -10.25
CA CYS A 134 0.96 1.51 -11.46
C CYS A 134 -0.41 0.99 -11.91
N LEU A 135 -1.34 1.92 -12.23
CA LEU A 135 -2.54 1.65 -13.01
C LEU A 135 -2.25 1.88 -14.48
N TYR A 136 -2.55 0.92 -15.33
CA TYR A 136 -2.39 1.00 -16.77
C TYR A 136 -3.74 0.92 -17.47
N ASP A 137 -4.01 1.88 -18.35
CA ASP A 137 -5.12 1.85 -19.28
C ASP A 137 -4.59 1.68 -20.72
N ARG A 138 -4.87 0.51 -21.27
CA ARG A 138 -4.48 0.16 -22.65
C ARG A 138 -5.20 0.99 -23.70
N LYS A 139 -6.47 1.35 -23.45
CA LYS A 139 -7.27 2.11 -24.41
C LYS A 139 -6.79 3.56 -24.52
N ALA A 140 -6.53 4.17 -23.36
CA ALA A 140 -6.02 5.54 -23.29
C ALA A 140 -4.50 5.64 -23.49
N HIS A 141 -3.77 4.51 -23.52
CA HIS A 141 -2.31 4.46 -23.53
C HIS A 141 -1.68 5.27 -22.39
N THR A 142 -2.28 5.21 -21.20
CA THR A 142 -1.84 5.98 -20.03
C THR A 142 -1.45 5.08 -18.87
N ALA A 143 -0.51 5.58 -18.05
CA ALA A 143 -0.12 4.98 -16.79
C ALA A 143 -0.24 6.00 -15.65
N LYS A 144 -0.89 5.63 -14.54
CA LYS A 144 -0.97 6.45 -13.33
C LYS A 144 -0.17 5.78 -12.23
N ILE A 145 0.81 6.50 -11.68
CA ILE A 145 1.69 5.98 -10.65
C ILE A 145 1.06 6.21 -9.26
N LEU A 146 0.91 5.13 -8.50
CA LEU A 146 0.40 5.12 -7.12
C LEU A 146 1.50 4.92 -6.07
N GLY A 147 2.66 4.45 -6.47
CA GLY A 147 3.84 4.31 -5.61
C GLY A 147 5.09 4.39 -6.46
N VAL A 148 6.04 5.20 -6.03
CA VAL A 148 7.31 5.41 -6.72
C VAL A 148 8.45 4.77 -5.92
N PRO A 149 9.51 4.28 -6.57
CA PRO A 149 10.68 3.80 -5.87
C PRO A 149 11.20 4.82 -4.86
N ASP A 150 11.54 4.36 -3.65
CA ASP A 150 12.20 5.21 -2.66
C ASP A 150 13.64 5.49 -3.09
N GLU A 151 13.96 6.76 -3.29
CA GLU A 151 15.33 7.21 -3.43
C GLU A 151 15.90 7.47 -2.02
N GLY A 152 16.91 6.71 -1.60
CA GLY A 152 17.64 6.97 -0.36
C GLY A 152 18.55 8.20 -0.46
N GLU A 153 19.18 8.64 0.65
CA GLU A 153 20.14 9.75 0.66
C GLU A 153 21.34 9.48 -0.27
N TYR A 154 21.63 8.22 -0.57
CA TYR A 154 22.65 7.79 -1.54
C TYR A 154 21.98 6.93 -2.61
N ALA A 155 22.41 7.08 -3.85
CA ALA A 155 21.93 6.30 -4.99
C ALA A 155 22.03 4.78 -4.68
N GLY A 156 20.92 4.06 -4.78
CA GLY A 156 20.84 2.63 -4.50
C GLY A 156 20.54 2.25 -3.04
N GLN A 157 20.15 3.21 -2.19
CA GLN A 157 19.77 2.93 -0.81
C GLN A 157 18.26 2.75 -0.69
N THR A 158 17.80 1.50 -0.68
CA THR A 158 16.38 1.12 -0.48
C THR A 158 15.92 1.36 0.95
N ARG A 159 14.72 1.89 1.14
CA ARG A 159 14.05 1.95 2.43
C ARG A 159 13.26 0.67 2.67
N PHE A 160 13.20 0.25 3.94
CA PHE A 160 12.52 -0.97 4.33
C PHE A 160 11.41 -0.71 5.35
N LEU A 161 10.39 -1.55 5.33
CA LEU A 161 9.27 -1.52 6.28
C LEU A 161 9.72 -1.62 7.75
N THR A 162 10.89 -2.22 8.00
CA THR A 162 11.49 -2.36 9.33
C THR A 162 12.09 -1.08 9.91
N MET A 163 12.24 -0.03 9.11
CA MET A 163 12.81 1.25 9.51
C MET A 163 11.77 2.10 10.24
N SER A 164 12.08 2.56 11.46
CA SER A 164 11.13 3.29 12.31
C SER A 164 10.79 4.69 11.77
N GLU A 165 11.66 5.31 10.99
CA GLU A 165 11.45 6.62 10.38
C GLU A 165 10.26 6.64 9.40
N ILE A 166 9.88 5.50 8.83
CA ILE A 166 8.68 5.37 7.98
C ILE A 166 7.41 5.76 8.75
N PHE A 167 7.42 5.52 10.06
CA PHE A 167 6.25 5.67 10.95
C PHE A 167 6.49 6.71 12.05
N LYS A 168 7.48 7.59 11.91
CA LYS A 168 7.86 8.56 12.95
C LYS A 168 6.73 9.54 13.32
N ASP A 169 5.91 9.91 12.34
CA ASP A 169 4.77 10.81 12.49
C ASP A 169 3.74 10.60 11.37
N ALA A 170 2.58 11.25 11.50
CA ALA A 170 1.50 11.16 10.53
C ALA A 170 1.94 11.66 9.13
N THR A 171 2.73 12.72 9.06
CA THR A 171 3.17 13.31 7.78
C THR A 171 4.03 12.32 6.98
N ALA A 172 4.98 11.65 7.64
CA ALA A 172 5.82 10.63 7.00
C ALA A 172 4.98 9.50 6.40
N LEU A 173 3.90 9.10 7.09
CA LEU A 173 3.00 8.06 6.61
C LEU A 173 2.09 8.57 5.48
N TYR A 174 1.54 9.79 5.59
CA TYR A 174 0.71 10.38 4.53
C TYR A 174 1.46 10.55 3.20
N GLN A 175 2.75 10.86 3.22
CA GLN A 175 3.58 10.99 2.02
C GLN A 175 3.69 9.66 1.23
N ARG A 176 3.37 8.53 1.86
CA ARG A 176 3.39 7.18 1.29
C ARG A 176 2.01 6.63 0.97
N LEU A 177 1.00 7.49 1.00
CA LEU A 177 -0.37 7.13 0.66
C LEU A 177 -0.81 7.89 -0.59
N ARG A 178 -1.39 7.18 -1.54
CA ARG A 178 -2.03 7.79 -2.73
C ARG A 178 -3.34 7.11 -3.01
N PHE A 179 -4.26 7.86 -3.63
CA PHE A 179 -5.47 7.28 -4.18
C PHE A 179 -5.89 8.00 -5.46
N TYR A 180 -6.62 7.26 -6.28
CA TYR A 180 -7.28 7.76 -7.47
C TYR A 180 -8.70 7.20 -7.56
N ILE A 181 -9.59 8.00 -8.18
CA ILE A 181 -10.81 7.52 -8.80
C ILE A 181 -10.58 7.57 -10.30
N VAL A 182 -10.86 6.48 -10.99
CA VAL A 182 -10.68 6.33 -12.43
C VAL A 182 -11.90 5.63 -13.01
N ASP A 183 -12.33 6.01 -14.23
CA ASP A 183 -13.50 5.41 -14.87
C ASP A 183 -13.31 3.91 -15.09
N ASP A 184 -12.13 3.55 -15.63
CA ASP A 184 -11.72 2.17 -15.86
C ASP A 184 -10.19 2.05 -15.95
N PHE A 185 -9.67 0.83 -15.92
CA PHE A 185 -8.27 0.52 -16.18
C PHE A 185 -8.12 -0.92 -16.68
N THR A 186 -7.04 -1.19 -17.41
CA THR A 186 -6.78 -2.52 -17.95
C THR A 186 -6.05 -3.42 -16.95
N ALA A 187 -5.10 -2.86 -16.20
CA ALA A 187 -4.30 -3.60 -15.23
C ALA A 187 -3.80 -2.71 -14.09
N LEU A 188 -3.68 -3.33 -12.90
CA LEU A 188 -3.01 -2.77 -11.74
C LEU A 188 -1.75 -3.62 -11.49
N PHE A 189 -0.59 -2.97 -11.54
CA PHE A 189 0.72 -3.61 -11.33
C PHE A 189 1.27 -3.24 -9.97
N LEU A 190 1.71 -4.23 -9.21
CA LEU A 190 2.59 -4.09 -8.05
C LEU A 190 3.89 -4.83 -8.43
N MET A 191 4.98 -4.11 -8.57
CA MET A 191 6.24 -4.61 -9.12
C MET A 191 7.37 -4.39 -8.12
N SER A 192 8.09 -5.46 -7.73
CA SER A 192 9.37 -5.30 -7.04
C SER A 192 10.45 -4.80 -8.01
N ASP A 193 11.60 -4.39 -7.48
CA ASP A 193 12.74 -3.84 -8.24
C ASP A 193 13.20 -4.72 -9.41
N GLY A 194 13.14 -6.04 -9.25
CA GLY A 194 13.46 -7.00 -10.32
C GLY A 194 12.58 -6.87 -11.59
N VAL A 195 11.45 -6.11 -11.51
CA VAL A 195 10.54 -5.85 -12.64
C VAL A 195 10.49 -4.35 -12.96
N SER A 196 10.52 -3.48 -11.94
CA SER A 196 10.39 -2.03 -12.11
C SER A 196 11.70 -1.36 -12.56
N ASP A 197 12.85 -2.00 -12.35
CA ASP A 197 14.17 -1.52 -12.76
C ASP A 197 14.78 -2.48 -13.82
N PRO A 198 14.42 -2.35 -15.09
CA PRO A 198 14.99 -3.17 -16.14
C PRO A 198 16.47 -2.79 -16.33
N LYS A 199 17.36 -3.67 -15.89
CA LYS A 199 18.82 -3.56 -16.12
C LYS A 199 19.22 -4.11 -17.49
N PHE A 200 18.42 -3.86 -18.52
CA PHE A 200 18.67 -4.34 -19.87
C PHE A 200 18.61 -3.19 -20.87
#